data_59d1c35d58ad79e664050f86974fd554
#
_entry.id   59d1c35d58ad79e664050f86974fd554
#
_cell.length_a   1.000
_cell.length_b   1.000
_cell.length_c   1.000
_cell.angle_alpha   90.00
_cell.angle_beta   90.00
_cell.angle_gamma   90.00
#
_symmetry.space_group_name_H-M   'P 1'
#
loop_
_entity.id
_entity.type
_entity.pdbx_description
1 polymer ?
#
loop_
_entity_poly.entity_id
_entity_poly.type
_entity_poly.pdbx_seq_one_letter_code
_entity_poly.pdbx_strand_id
1 'polypeptide(L)'
;FDDNISGMSFDRRGLDELTAAVDADMIDAVIVKDLSRLGRHRTQTALFIDYLREHQVRVISATEGVDTFRDEDDLIIGVRGLMNDYYAKDIGKKIRAGYRQKQREGIVITPPFGYWKDKNTGQVKIDAEAAVTVQLIYSLYLQGCGQKEIARRLNAAGRKTPAQLRAERCGREVRHTHKTRDGQFLWTYASVKNILVEEAYTGVLNNHRREYNNGKAKHIDKTDWYRHEGFFPVIIGKQEWERVQRLLKQQARPANGNQAKHRYAGLLTCQECGNTFIPMIRCWNGKSRVEYVCRGYHRNGKAYCASHRIHEEVLDAEVQAYAQTVREQCTEEVKKLAQLQKMWALRKPILDAHILSLQKKIQVLEQEVDEIVIEKVFAGNH
;
A
#
# COMPACT_ATOMS: atom_id res chain seq x y z
N PHE A 1 -5.47 -20.82 11.00
CA PHE A 1 -5.30 -19.55 10.26
C PHE A 1 -4.56 -18.58 11.16
N ASP A 2 -3.42 -18.07 10.73
CA ASP A 2 -2.58 -17.18 11.53
C ASP A 2 -2.13 -15.96 10.71
N ASP A 3 -2.40 -14.75 11.25
CA ASP A 3 -2.06 -13.48 10.65
C ASP A 3 -1.26 -12.60 11.61
N ASN A 4 -0.12 -12.13 11.19
CA ASN A 4 0.70 -11.17 11.94
C ASN A 4 0.49 -9.72 11.45
N ILE A 5 -0.75 -9.34 11.13
CA ILE A 5 -1.14 -8.05 10.57
C ILE A 5 -2.13 -7.32 11.49
N SER A 6 -2.19 -5.99 11.38
CA SER A 6 -3.12 -5.16 12.16
C SER A 6 -4.59 -5.51 11.84
N GLY A 7 -5.40 -5.76 12.86
CA GLY A 7 -6.84 -6.02 12.75
C GLY A 7 -7.68 -4.88 12.14
N MET A 8 -7.07 -3.76 11.74
CA MET A 8 -7.73 -2.66 11.00
C MET A 8 -7.88 -2.92 9.49
N SER A 9 -7.15 -3.90 8.94
CA SER A 9 -7.25 -4.32 7.54
C SER A 9 -7.92 -5.69 7.45
N PHE A 10 -8.80 -5.85 6.46
CA PHE A 10 -9.40 -7.14 6.07
C PHE A 10 -8.68 -7.79 4.89
N ASP A 11 -7.75 -7.09 4.26
CA ASP A 11 -6.83 -7.64 3.24
C ASP A 11 -5.71 -8.39 3.96
N ARG A 12 -5.96 -9.66 4.28
CA ARG A 12 -5.09 -10.54 5.09
C ARG A 12 -5.17 -11.97 4.58
N ARG A 13 -4.02 -12.58 4.38
CA ARG A 13 -3.89 -13.92 3.84
C ARG A 13 -4.63 -14.98 4.67
N GLY A 14 -4.53 -14.94 6.00
CA GLY A 14 -5.23 -15.89 6.86
C GLY A 14 -6.75 -15.75 6.80
N LEU A 15 -7.28 -14.53 6.59
CA LEU A 15 -8.69 -14.28 6.40
C LEU A 15 -9.17 -14.77 5.02
N ASP A 16 -8.34 -14.59 3.99
CA ASP A 16 -8.63 -15.10 2.64
C ASP A 16 -8.64 -16.63 2.62
N GLU A 17 -7.70 -17.29 3.30
CA GLU A 17 -7.64 -18.74 3.48
C GLU A 17 -8.86 -19.25 4.26
N LEU A 18 -9.30 -18.53 5.30
CA LEU A 18 -10.50 -18.84 6.07
C LEU A 18 -11.76 -18.75 5.18
N THR A 19 -11.89 -17.66 4.41
CA THR A 19 -13.00 -17.47 3.49
C THR A 19 -13.08 -18.60 2.45
N ALA A 20 -11.94 -18.96 1.86
CA ALA A 20 -11.88 -20.08 0.92
C ALA A 20 -12.30 -21.44 1.55
N ALA A 21 -11.97 -21.66 2.83
CA ALA A 21 -12.37 -22.86 3.55
C ALA A 21 -13.87 -22.88 3.88
N VAL A 22 -14.47 -21.71 4.14
CA VAL A 22 -15.92 -21.54 4.31
C VAL A 22 -16.66 -21.80 2.99
N ASP A 23 -16.20 -21.18 1.89
CA ASP A 23 -16.79 -21.36 0.56
C ASP A 23 -16.73 -22.82 0.07
N ALA A 24 -15.76 -23.59 0.57
CA ALA A 24 -15.59 -25.00 0.27
C ALA A 24 -16.34 -25.95 1.24
N ASP A 25 -17.16 -25.41 2.16
CA ASP A 25 -17.87 -26.16 3.21
C ASP A 25 -16.94 -27.07 4.05
N MET A 26 -15.69 -26.60 4.30
CA MET A 26 -14.69 -27.40 5.02
C MET A 26 -14.69 -27.17 6.53
N ILE A 27 -15.43 -26.17 7.03
CA ILE A 27 -15.45 -25.79 8.45
C ILE A 27 -16.86 -25.44 8.91
N ASP A 28 -17.21 -25.89 10.11
CA ASP A 28 -18.50 -25.65 10.77
C ASP A 28 -18.41 -24.55 11.83
N ALA A 29 -17.23 -24.29 12.35
CA ALA A 29 -17.05 -23.30 13.42
C ALA A 29 -15.70 -22.61 13.35
N VAL A 30 -15.70 -21.31 13.70
CA VAL A 30 -14.51 -20.47 13.87
C VAL A 30 -14.39 -20.11 15.34
N ILE A 31 -13.30 -20.53 15.99
CA ILE A 31 -13.00 -20.19 17.38
C ILE A 31 -11.93 -19.12 17.41
N VAL A 32 -12.24 -18.00 18.04
CA VAL A 32 -11.30 -16.88 18.22
C VAL A 32 -11.09 -16.59 19.71
N LYS A 33 -9.93 -16.01 20.04
CA LYS A 33 -9.68 -15.57 21.42
C LYS A 33 -10.69 -14.51 21.83
N ASP A 34 -10.83 -13.48 21.02
CA ASP A 34 -11.76 -12.36 21.15
C ASP A 34 -12.19 -11.89 19.76
N LEU A 35 -13.33 -11.19 19.63
CA LEU A 35 -13.89 -10.74 18.36
C LEU A 35 -12.97 -9.73 17.63
N SER A 36 -12.07 -9.06 18.36
CA SER A 36 -11.10 -8.15 17.75
C SER A 36 -10.06 -8.87 16.87
N ARG A 37 -9.94 -10.20 16.98
CA ARG A 37 -9.07 -11.04 16.13
C ARG A 37 -9.64 -11.21 14.72
N LEU A 38 -10.95 -11.28 14.58
CA LEU A 38 -11.59 -11.24 13.26
C LEU A 38 -11.35 -9.89 12.58
N GLY A 39 -11.54 -8.79 13.32
CA GLY A 39 -11.30 -7.45 12.82
C GLY A 39 -11.58 -6.36 13.86
N ARG A 40 -10.98 -5.19 13.66
CA ARG A 40 -11.23 -4.00 14.51
C ARG A 40 -12.11 -2.96 13.81
N HIS A 41 -12.48 -3.19 12.55
CA HIS A 41 -13.38 -2.32 11.79
C HIS A 41 -14.81 -2.84 11.90
N ARG A 42 -15.63 -2.18 12.75
CA ARG A 42 -16.99 -2.61 13.12
C ARG A 42 -17.83 -3.12 11.93
N THR A 43 -17.97 -2.31 10.88
CA THR A 43 -18.83 -2.65 9.75
C THR A 43 -18.33 -3.89 9.00
N GLN A 44 -17.03 -3.98 8.76
CA GLN A 44 -16.45 -5.15 8.06
C GLN A 44 -16.52 -6.42 8.91
N THR A 45 -16.29 -6.30 10.23
CA THR A 45 -16.40 -7.44 11.14
C THR A 45 -17.85 -7.95 11.23
N ALA A 46 -18.83 -7.04 11.30
CA ALA A 46 -20.24 -7.39 11.29
C ALA A 46 -20.62 -8.11 9.99
N LEU A 47 -20.28 -7.54 8.82
CA LEU A 47 -20.52 -8.15 7.52
C LEU A 47 -19.86 -9.52 7.39
N PHE A 48 -18.66 -9.70 7.96
CA PHE A 48 -17.99 -10.99 7.94
C PHE A 48 -18.65 -12.02 8.85
N ILE A 49 -19.17 -11.61 10.01
CA ILE A 49 -19.97 -12.48 10.89
C ILE A 49 -21.27 -12.88 10.20
N ASP A 50 -21.94 -11.93 9.53
CA ASP A 50 -23.16 -12.22 8.76
C ASP A 50 -22.89 -13.20 7.62
N TYR A 51 -21.79 -13.02 6.88
CA TYR A 51 -21.32 -13.95 5.85
C TYR A 51 -21.09 -15.37 6.42
N LEU A 52 -20.44 -15.50 7.58
CA LEU A 52 -20.21 -16.80 8.21
C LEU A 52 -21.54 -17.46 8.63
N ARG A 53 -22.50 -16.68 9.12
CA ARG A 53 -23.86 -17.17 9.46
C ARG A 53 -24.62 -17.66 8.24
N GLU A 54 -24.53 -16.93 7.12
CA GLU A 54 -25.17 -17.36 5.86
C GLU A 54 -24.65 -18.72 5.38
N HIS A 55 -23.36 -19.02 5.67
CA HIS A 55 -22.74 -20.32 5.38
C HIS A 55 -22.89 -21.33 6.54
N GLN A 56 -23.75 -21.07 7.52
CA GLN A 56 -23.96 -21.93 8.70
C GLN A 56 -22.68 -22.16 9.54
N VAL A 57 -21.70 -21.27 9.45
CA VAL A 57 -20.45 -21.34 10.21
C VAL A 57 -20.59 -20.57 11.52
N ARG A 58 -20.45 -21.25 12.63
CA ARG A 58 -20.55 -20.72 13.99
C ARG A 58 -19.29 -19.98 14.39
N VAL A 59 -19.41 -18.80 15.00
CA VAL A 59 -18.26 -18.07 15.58
C VAL A 59 -18.37 -18.10 17.10
N ILE A 60 -17.29 -18.55 17.75
CA ILE A 60 -17.18 -18.62 19.21
C ILE A 60 -16.01 -17.75 19.67
N SER A 61 -16.28 -16.78 20.53
CA SER A 61 -15.27 -15.96 21.21
C SER A 61 -14.97 -16.52 22.59
N ALA A 62 -13.77 -17.09 22.77
CA ALA A 62 -13.41 -17.83 23.98
C ALA A 62 -13.34 -16.94 25.25
N THR A 63 -12.75 -15.74 25.16
CA THR A 63 -12.63 -14.83 26.31
C THR A 63 -13.87 -14.01 26.59
N GLU A 64 -14.73 -13.86 25.58
CA GLU A 64 -15.93 -13.03 25.67
C GLU A 64 -17.19 -13.83 25.97
N GLY A 65 -17.11 -15.17 25.84
CA GLY A 65 -18.22 -16.10 26.04
C GLY A 65 -19.34 -15.92 25.01
N VAL A 66 -19.04 -15.32 23.84
CA VAL A 66 -20.01 -14.99 22.80
C VAL A 66 -20.06 -16.12 21.76
N ASP A 67 -21.25 -16.41 21.29
CA ASP A 67 -21.56 -17.45 20.34
C ASP A 67 -22.61 -16.95 19.33
N THR A 68 -22.24 -16.88 18.04
CA THR A 68 -23.13 -16.32 17.01
C THR A 68 -24.39 -17.13 16.71
N PHE A 69 -24.53 -18.33 17.26
CA PHE A 69 -25.76 -19.13 17.15
C PHE A 69 -26.72 -18.91 18.31
N ARG A 70 -26.38 -18.03 19.27
CA ARG A 70 -27.28 -17.60 20.35
C ARG A 70 -27.82 -16.22 20.03
N ASP A 71 -29.12 -16.07 19.87
CA ASP A 71 -29.79 -14.80 19.57
C ASP A 71 -29.53 -13.73 20.65
N GLU A 72 -29.35 -14.16 21.92
CA GLU A 72 -29.04 -13.28 23.04
C GLU A 72 -27.67 -12.57 22.90
N ASP A 73 -26.74 -13.16 22.16
CA ASP A 73 -25.39 -12.64 22.01
C ASP A 73 -25.28 -11.57 20.89
N ASP A 74 -26.26 -11.39 20.03
CA ASP A 74 -26.23 -10.41 18.94
C ASP A 74 -26.12 -8.97 19.44
N LEU A 75 -26.86 -8.64 20.49
CA LEU A 75 -26.74 -7.33 21.12
C LEU A 75 -25.34 -7.11 21.72
N ILE A 76 -24.81 -8.15 22.37
CA ILE A 76 -23.47 -8.13 22.99
C ILE A 76 -22.39 -7.95 21.92
N ILE A 77 -22.47 -8.65 20.79
CA ILE A 77 -21.57 -8.52 19.64
C ILE A 77 -21.59 -7.08 19.09
N GLY A 78 -22.79 -6.52 18.91
CA GLY A 78 -22.98 -5.15 18.43
C GLY A 78 -22.39 -4.09 19.37
N VAL A 79 -22.67 -4.19 20.66
CA VAL A 79 -22.15 -3.26 21.68
C VAL A 79 -20.63 -3.36 21.80
N ARG A 80 -20.06 -4.57 21.80
CA ARG A 80 -18.60 -4.78 21.86
C ARG A 80 -17.90 -4.22 20.63
N GLY A 81 -18.48 -4.41 19.43
CA GLY A 81 -17.98 -3.81 18.20
C GLY A 81 -17.91 -2.28 18.29
N LEU A 82 -18.94 -1.64 18.86
CA LEU A 82 -18.96 -0.20 19.13
C LEU A 82 -17.87 0.23 20.12
N MET A 83 -17.72 -0.51 21.22
CA MET A 83 -16.71 -0.21 22.24
C MET A 83 -15.29 -0.34 21.68
N ASN A 84 -15.00 -1.41 20.94
CA ASN A 84 -13.69 -1.63 20.32
C ASN A 84 -13.33 -0.49 19.35
N ASP A 85 -14.28 -0.04 18.55
CA ASP A 85 -14.10 1.07 17.60
C ASP A 85 -13.89 2.41 18.35
N TYR A 86 -14.63 2.62 19.44
CA TYR A 86 -14.45 3.79 20.31
C TYR A 86 -13.07 3.81 20.97
N TYR A 87 -12.65 2.70 21.59
CA TYR A 87 -11.33 2.58 22.21
C TYR A 87 -10.18 2.78 21.20
N ALA A 88 -10.28 2.19 20.00
CA ALA A 88 -9.28 2.39 18.95
C ALA A 88 -9.16 3.86 18.55
N LYS A 89 -10.30 4.57 18.42
CA LYS A 89 -10.34 6.00 18.10
C LYS A 89 -9.82 6.86 19.24
N ASP A 90 -10.17 6.54 20.48
CA ASP A 90 -9.74 7.27 21.68
C ASP A 90 -8.23 7.12 21.90
N ILE A 91 -7.71 5.90 21.85
CA ILE A 91 -6.27 5.62 21.91
C ILE A 91 -5.53 6.38 20.79
N GLY A 92 -6.06 6.35 19.57
CA GLY A 92 -5.50 7.10 18.46
C GLY A 92 -5.46 8.62 18.68
N LYS A 93 -6.50 9.19 19.30
CA LYS A 93 -6.53 10.61 19.71
C LYS A 93 -5.48 10.91 20.79
N LYS A 94 -5.40 10.07 21.82
CA LYS A 94 -4.43 10.21 22.92
C LYS A 94 -2.98 10.12 22.44
N ILE A 95 -2.67 9.15 21.57
CA ILE A 95 -1.33 9.02 20.96
C ILE A 95 -0.99 10.26 20.14
N ARG A 96 -1.90 10.74 19.29
CA ARG A 96 -1.67 11.97 18.51
C ARG A 96 -1.48 13.20 19.38
N ALA A 97 -2.28 13.36 20.44
CA ALA A 97 -2.14 14.47 21.38
C ALA A 97 -0.79 14.43 22.10
N GLY A 98 -0.39 13.27 22.64
CA GLY A 98 0.91 13.09 23.28
C GLY A 98 2.09 13.31 22.31
N TYR A 99 1.95 12.89 21.05
CA TYR A 99 2.97 13.14 20.05
C TYR A 99 3.08 14.63 19.68
N ARG A 100 1.95 15.34 19.55
CA ARG A 100 1.93 16.80 19.33
C ARG A 100 2.58 17.56 20.48
N GLN A 101 2.32 17.13 21.72
CA GLN A 101 2.96 17.74 22.89
C GLN A 101 4.48 17.59 22.82
N LYS A 102 4.98 16.38 22.56
CA LYS A 102 6.41 16.13 22.38
C LYS A 102 7.02 16.92 21.22
N GLN A 103 6.27 17.13 20.14
CA GLN A 103 6.73 17.96 19.02
C GLN A 103 6.84 19.45 19.42
N ARG A 104 5.95 19.95 20.28
CA ARG A 104 6.05 21.31 20.86
C ARG A 104 7.24 21.46 21.79
N GLU A 105 7.61 20.40 22.48
CA GLU A 105 8.78 20.35 23.36
C GLU A 105 10.11 20.15 22.62
N GLY A 106 10.08 19.86 21.31
CA GLY A 106 11.28 19.68 20.50
C GLY A 106 11.81 18.26 20.47
N ILE A 107 11.00 17.28 20.07
CA ILE A 107 11.46 15.90 19.94
C ILE A 107 12.11 15.65 18.57
N VAL A 108 13.25 14.94 18.57
CA VAL A 108 13.84 14.30 17.38
C VAL A 108 13.80 12.80 17.52
N ILE A 109 13.05 12.12 16.66
CA ILE A 109 13.01 10.64 16.60
C ILE A 109 14.16 10.12 15.77
N THR A 110 14.30 10.65 14.56
CA THR A 110 15.40 10.29 13.63
C THR A 110 16.10 11.58 13.23
N PRO A 111 17.34 11.80 13.64
CA PRO A 111 18.08 13.00 13.25
C PRO A 111 18.35 13.00 11.75
N PRO A 112 18.47 14.19 11.12
CA PRO A 112 18.92 14.32 9.74
C PRO A 112 20.32 13.73 9.53
N PHE A 113 20.65 13.42 8.26
CA PHE A 113 22.01 13.04 7.88
C PHE A 113 23.02 14.13 8.28
N GLY A 114 24.16 13.75 8.81
CA GLY A 114 25.11 14.70 9.42
C GLY A 114 25.03 14.76 10.94
N TYR A 115 23.98 14.18 11.50
CA TYR A 115 23.79 14.07 12.95
C TYR A 115 23.52 12.64 13.39
N TRP A 116 23.78 12.36 14.65
CA TRP A 116 23.37 11.14 15.32
C TRP A 116 22.80 11.45 16.70
N LYS A 117 21.93 10.59 17.19
CA LYS A 117 21.31 10.71 18.51
C LYS A 117 21.93 9.71 19.44
N ASP A 118 22.47 10.18 20.53
CA ASP A 118 22.96 9.36 21.62
C ASP A 118 21.80 8.64 22.31
N LYS A 119 21.85 7.31 22.36
CA LYS A 119 20.76 6.49 22.93
C LYS A 119 20.61 6.69 24.43
N ASN A 120 21.70 7.00 25.15
CA ASN A 120 21.71 7.09 26.61
C ASN A 120 21.27 8.49 27.07
N THR A 121 21.77 9.55 26.43
CA THR A 121 21.49 10.94 26.83
C THR A 121 20.34 11.56 26.05
N GLY A 122 19.95 10.97 24.92
CA GLY A 122 18.95 11.54 24.00
C GLY A 122 19.43 12.77 23.24
N GLN A 123 20.66 13.23 23.48
CA GLN A 123 21.23 14.41 22.82
C GLN A 123 21.60 14.14 21.37
N VAL A 124 21.46 15.16 20.53
CA VAL A 124 21.87 15.12 19.13
C VAL A 124 23.28 15.70 19.00
N LYS A 125 24.18 14.90 18.40
CA LYS A 125 25.58 15.27 18.17
C LYS A 125 25.90 15.25 16.68
N ILE A 126 26.95 15.99 16.27
CA ILE A 126 27.45 15.97 14.89
C ILE A 126 28.12 14.61 14.63
N ASP A 127 27.83 14.04 13.46
CA ASP A 127 28.56 12.93 12.87
C ASP A 127 29.64 13.51 11.94
N ALA A 128 30.89 13.42 12.36
CA ALA A 128 32.00 14.07 11.67
C ALA A 128 32.11 13.65 10.19
N GLU A 129 32.00 12.35 9.88
CA GLU A 129 32.09 11.83 8.51
C GLU A 129 30.93 12.31 7.65
N ALA A 130 29.71 12.24 8.18
CA ALA A 130 28.51 12.65 7.48
C ALA A 130 28.43 14.18 7.35
N ALA A 131 28.87 14.95 8.34
CA ALA A 131 28.89 16.41 8.31
C ALA A 131 29.82 16.95 7.22
N VAL A 132 31.00 16.36 7.04
CA VAL A 132 31.91 16.70 5.92
C VAL A 132 31.23 16.47 4.57
N THR A 133 30.44 15.40 4.46
CA THR A 133 29.68 15.14 3.22
C THR A 133 28.58 16.19 3.00
N VAL A 134 27.91 16.64 4.06
CA VAL A 134 26.92 17.75 3.97
C VAL A 134 27.60 19.04 3.49
N GLN A 135 28.72 19.42 4.10
CA GLN A 135 29.49 20.63 3.70
C GLN A 135 29.95 20.51 2.23
N LEU A 136 30.42 19.35 1.80
CA LEU A 136 30.82 19.12 0.41
C LEU A 136 29.63 19.30 -0.56
N ILE A 137 28.44 18.83 -0.22
CA ILE A 137 27.23 19.00 -1.04
C ILE A 137 26.90 20.49 -1.21
N TYR A 138 26.95 21.26 -0.13
CA TYR A 138 26.70 22.72 -0.16
C TYR A 138 27.73 23.44 -0.98
N SER A 139 29.03 23.17 -0.78
CA SER A 139 30.10 23.80 -1.54
C SER A 139 30.01 23.53 -3.04
N LEU A 140 29.77 22.27 -3.45
CA LEU A 140 29.62 21.93 -4.85
C LEU A 140 28.38 22.60 -5.48
N TYR A 141 27.27 22.69 -4.73
CA TYR A 141 26.07 23.33 -5.23
C TYR A 141 26.28 24.85 -5.42
N LEU A 142 26.98 25.52 -4.51
CA LEU A 142 27.34 26.94 -4.61
C LEU A 142 28.34 27.22 -5.75
N GLN A 143 29.17 26.25 -6.12
CA GLN A 143 30.04 26.28 -7.30
C GLN A 143 29.25 26.05 -8.61
N GLY A 144 27.92 25.89 -8.57
CA GLY A 144 27.08 25.71 -9.75
C GLY A 144 26.87 24.27 -10.20
N CYS A 145 27.34 23.26 -9.46
CA CYS A 145 27.09 21.86 -9.78
C CYS A 145 25.61 21.51 -9.60
N GLY A 146 25.01 20.90 -10.61
CA GLY A 146 23.64 20.41 -10.51
C GLY A 146 23.49 19.21 -9.55
N GLN A 147 22.30 19.00 -8.95
CA GLN A 147 22.05 17.94 -7.98
C GLN A 147 22.39 16.53 -8.50
N LYS A 148 22.19 16.25 -9.80
CA LYS A 148 22.55 14.97 -10.43
C LYS A 148 24.06 14.78 -10.50
N GLU A 149 24.79 15.83 -10.83
CA GLU A 149 26.25 15.83 -10.90
C GLU A 149 26.87 15.65 -9.53
N ILE A 150 26.33 16.32 -8.50
CA ILE A 150 26.75 16.14 -7.11
C ILE A 150 26.56 14.68 -6.69
N ALA A 151 25.38 14.09 -6.94
CA ALA A 151 25.13 12.68 -6.64
C ALA A 151 26.13 11.75 -7.34
N ARG A 152 26.45 12.00 -8.62
CA ARG A 152 27.44 11.24 -9.37
C ARG A 152 28.83 11.30 -8.74
N ARG A 153 29.28 12.50 -8.34
CA ARG A 153 30.58 12.69 -7.67
C ARG A 153 30.65 12.00 -6.31
N LEU A 154 29.58 12.07 -5.52
CA LEU A 154 29.51 11.38 -4.23
C LEU A 154 29.55 9.85 -4.38
N ASN A 155 28.89 9.30 -5.40
CA ASN A 155 28.95 7.88 -5.74
C ASN A 155 30.37 7.47 -6.19
N ALA A 156 31.01 8.25 -7.06
CA ALA A 156 32.37 8.00 -7.51
C ALA A 156 33.39 8.07 -6.36
N ALA A 157 33.16 8.96 -5.38
CA ALA A 157 33.99 9.09 -4.19
C ALA A 157 33.67 8.06 -3.07
N GLY A 158 32.73 7.14 -3.31
CA GLY A 158 32.35 6.10 -2.34
C GLY A 158 31.78 6.66 -1.02
N ARG A 159 31.19 7.88 -1.02
CA ARG A 159 30.63 8.48 0.19
C ARG A 159 29.40 7.75 0.66
N LYS A 160 29.34 7.41 1.96
CA LYS A 160 28.21 6.73 2.58
C LYS A 160 26.92 7.52 2.42
N THR A 161 25.87 6.85 2.00
CA THR A 161 24.54 7.46 1.82
C THR A 161 23.79 7.53 3.16
N PRO A 162 22.77 8.43 3.29
CA PRO A 162 21.90 8.46 4.48
C PRO A 162 21.24 7.12 4.80
N ALA A 163 20.87 6.35 3.76
CA ALA A 163 20.26 5.03 3.90
C ALA A 163 21.24 3.98 4.41
N GLN A 164 22.48 4.00 3.89
CA GLN A 164 23.55 3.11 4.32
C GLN A 164 23.89 3.32 5.79
N LEU A 165 24.15 4.57 6.22
CA LEU A 165 24.44 4.89 7.63
C LEU A 165 23.28 4.47 8.56
N ARG A 166 22.04 4.63 8.11
CA ARG A 166 20.87 4.19 8.87
C ARG A 166 20.84 2.66 9.00
N ALA A 167 21.09 1.92 7.92
CA ALA A 167 21.15 0.46 7.93
C ALA A 167 22.25 -0.04 8.88
N GLU A 168 23.45 0.52 8.81
CA GLU A 168 24.59 0.19 9.67
C GLU A 168 24.27 0.43 11.17
N ARG A 169 23.59 1.53 11.50
CA ARG A 169 23.26 1.90 12.90
C ARG A 169 22.08 1.17 13.49
N CYS A 170 21.05 0.90 12.67
CA CYS A 170 19.82 0.29 13.15
C CYS A 170 19.80 -1.24 12.98
N GLY A 171 20.74 -1.82 12.24
CA GLY A 171 20.78 -3.26 11.93
C GLY A 171 19.56 -3.74 11.16
N ARG A 172 18.77 -2.82 10.54
CA ARG A 172 17.55 -3.14 9.80
C ARG A 172 17.72 -2.79 8.34
N GLU A 173 17.21 -3.65 7.48
CA GLU A 173 17.15 -3.36 6.06
C GLU A 173 16.26 -2.14 5.78
N VAL A 174 16.80 -1.17 5.05
CA VAL A 174 16.07 0.04 4.66
C VAL A 174 15.35 -0.25 3.36
N ARG A 175 14.01 -0.37 3.44
CA ARG A 175 13.16 -0.57 2.26
C ARG A 175 13.16 0.68 1.36
N HIS A 176 12.89 0.46 0.07
CA HIS A 176 12.75 1.54 -0.94
C HIS A 176 13.98 2.44 -1.14
N THR A 177 15.18 1.90 -1.00
CA THR A 177 16.41 2.62 -1.30
C THR A 177 16.95 2.28 -2.68
N HIS A 178 17.59 3.26 -3.33
CA HIS A 178 18.26 3.02 -4.60
C HIS A 178 19.59 2.30 -4.34
N LYS A 179 19.69 1.10 -4.88
CA LYS A 179 20.90 0.26 -4.83
C LYS A 179 21.36 -0.04 -6.25
N THR A 180 22.65 -0.32 -6.42
CA THR A 180 23.21 -0.91 -7.65
C THR A 180 22.72 -2.34 -7.82
N ARG A 181 23.04 -2.98 -8.97
CA ARG A 181 22.82 -4.41 -9.19
C ARG A 181 23.51 -5.28 -8.12
N ASP A 182 24.66 -4.83 -7.64
CA ASP A 182 25.47 -5.50 -6.62
C ASP A 182 25.01 -5.17 -5.19
N GLY A 183 23.87 -4.51 -5.04
CA GLY A 183 23.29 -4.18 -3.73
C GLY A 183 23.89 -2.96 -3.02
N GLN A 184 24.82 -2.22 -3.64
CA GLN A 184 25.41 -1.03 -3.04
C GLN A 184 24.44 0.14 -3.04
N PHE A 185 24.41 0.93 -1.95
CA PHE A 185 23.58 2.12 -1.83
C PHE A 185 24.07 3.24 -2.74
N LEU A 186 23.12 3.94 -3.38
CA LEU A 186 23.41 5.03 -4.31
C LEU A 186 22.89 6.38 -3.84
N TRP A 187 23.72 7.41 -3.96
CA TRP A 187 23.30 8.79 -3.92
C TRP A 187 22.42 9.11 -5.14
N THR A 188 21.32 9.78 -4.90
CA THR A 188 20.42 10.24 -5.94
C THR A 188 20.24 11.75 -5.88
N TYR A 189 19.77 12.38 -6.97
CA TYR A 189 19.46 13.81 -6.95
C TYR A 189 18.44 14.17 -5.87
N ALA A 190 17.52 13.24 -5.53
CA ALA A 190 16.51 13.45 -4.50
C ALA A 190 17.14 13.47 -3.09
N SER A 191 18.10 12.58 -2.79
CA SER A 191 18.82 12.59 -1.52
C SER A 191 19.68 13.87 -1.37
N VAL A 192 20.33 14.32 -2.44
CA VAL A 192 21.06 15.61 -2.46
C VAL A 192 20.09 16.77 -2.23
N LYS A 193 18.96 16.81 -2.95
CA LYS A 193 17.94 17.85 -2.76
C LYS A 193 17.42 17.91 -1.33
N ASN A 194 17.13 16.75 -0.72
CA ASN A 194 16.65 16.71 0.66
C ASN A 194 17.67 17.32 1.64
N ILE A 195 18.95 17.10 1.42
CA ILE A 195 20.01 17.71 2.22
C ILE A 195 20.05 19.23 2.00
N LEU A 196 20.01 19.70 0.76
CA LEU A 196 20.07 21.13 0.45
C LEU A 196 18.88 21.94 1.00
N VAL A 197 17.69 21.33 1.16
CA VAL A 197 16.49 22.02 1.69
C VAL A 197 16.33 21.88 3.19
N GLU A 198 17.12 21.02 3.86
CA GLU A 198 16.97 20.75 5.29
C GLU A 198 17.55 21.90 6.12
N GLU A 199 16.69 22.55 6.91
CA GLU A 199 17.06 23.70 7.75
C GLU A 199 17.79 23.30 9.04
N ALA A 200 17.72 22.03 9.42
CA ALA A 200 18.38 21.53 10.62
C ALA A 200 19.91 21.82 10.66
N TYR A 201 20.55 21.92 9.50
CA TYR A 201 21.97 22.24 9.40
C TYR A 201 22.34 23.64 9.89
N THR A 202 21.36 24.56 9.96
CA THR A 202 21.51 25.90 10.54
C THR A 202 21.22 25.96 12.04
N GLY A 203 20.96 24.82 12.67
CA GLY A 203 20.65 24.74 14.09
C GLY A 203 19.16 24.70 14.43
N VAL A 204 18.25 24.72 13.45
CA VAL A 204 16.81 24.84 13.66
C VAL A 204 16.12 23.49 13.53
N LEU A 205 15.31 23.10 14.53
CA LEU A 205 14.42 21.96 14.43
C LEU A 205 13.01 22.43 14.06
N ASN A 206 12.47 21.88 12.97
CA ASN A 206 11.11 22.14 12.53
C ASN A 206 10.27 20.87 12.69
N ASN A 207 9.38 20.88 13.67
CA ASN A 207 8.40 19.83 13.91
C ASN A 207 7.02 20.19 13.30
N HIS A 208 6.10 19.24 13.31
CA HIS A 208 4.71 19.42 12.80
C HIS A 208 4.64 19.78 11.30
N ARG A 209 5.56 19.27 10.48
CA ARG A 209 5.56 19.49 9.02
C ARG A 209 4.45 18.73 8.29
N ARG A 210 3.97 17.63 8.87
CA ARG A 210 2.95 16.74 8.30
C ARG A 210 2.03 16.23 9.38
N GLU A 211 0.76 16.12 9.06
CA GLU A 211 -0.25 15.42 9.86
C GLU A 211 -0.76 14.21 9.09
N TYR A 212 -0.94 13.11 9.81
CA TYR A 212 -1.48 11.89 9.22
C TYR A 212 -2.92 11.68 9.66
N ASN A 213 -3.84 11.56 8.70
CA ASN A 213 -5.23 11.24 8.94
C ASN A 213 -5.63 10.04 8.07
N ASN A 214 -6.06 8.95 8.68
CA ASN A 214 -6.44 7.69 8.01
C ASN A 214 -5.40 7.21 6.98
N GLY A 215 -4.12 7.21 7.36
CA GLY A 215 -3.02 6.78 6.49
C GLY A 215 -2.59 7.80 5.42
N LYS A 216 -3.33 8.91 5.23
CA LYS A 216 -2.99 9.97 4.28
C LYS A 216 -2.20 11.07 4.97
N ALA A 217 -1.04 11.43 4.41
CA ALA A 217 -0.23 12.54 4.88
C ALA A 217 -0.76 13.87 4.31
N LYS A 218 -1.10 14.82 5.19
CA LYS A 218 -1.39 16.22 4.83
C LYS A 218 -0.19 17.09 5.21
N HIS A 219 0.27 17.92 4.28
CA HIS A 219 1.29 18.93 4.59
C HIS A 219 0.68 20.07 5.37
N ILE A 220 1.39 20.53 6.38
CA ILE A 220 1.04 21.66 7.22
C ILE A 220 1.78 22.89 6.72
N ASP A 221 1.12 24.05 6.74
CA ASP A 221 1.77 25.29 6.35
C ASP A 221 2.92 25.65 7.28
N LYS A 222 3.94 26.33 6.74
CA LYS A 222 5.15 26.67 7.49
C LYS A 222 4.89 27.56 8.71
N THR A 223 3.81 28.32 8.68
CA THR A 223 3.36 29.18 9.79
C THR A 223 2.93 28.37 11.02
N ASP A 224 2.46 27.15 10.80
CA ASP A 224 1.96 26.27 11.85
C ASP A 224 3.00 25.24 12.33
N TRP A 225 4.24 25.33 11.83
CA TRP A 225 5.33 24.46 12.27
C TRP A 225 5.79 24.85 13.68
N TYR A 226 6.16 23.86 14.47
CA TYR A 226 6.83 24.09 15.74
C TYR A 226 8.33 24.22 15.49
N ARG A 227 8.82 25.47 15.62
CA ARG A 227 10.19 25.85 15.31
C ARG A 227 11.00 26.01 16.59
N HIS A 228 12.13 25.31 16.70
CA HIS A 228 13.06 25.38 17.82
C HIS A 228 14.43 25.81 17.32
N GLU A 229 14.83 27.01 17.67
CA GLU A 229 16.15 27.57 17.31
C GLU A 229 17.22 27.06 18.29
N GLY A 230 18.47 26.91 17.79
CA GLY A 230 19.59 26.44 18.61
C GLY A 230 19.48 24.96 19.05
N PHE A 231 18.60 24.18 18.43
CA PHE A 231 18.38 22.77 18.80
C PHE A 231 19.50 21.84 18.30
N PHE A 232 19.97 22.07 17.08
CA PHE A 232 21.06 21.29 16.49
C PHE A 232 22.38 22.06 16.54
N PRO A 233 23.53 21.38 16.73
CA PRO A 233 24.81 21.99 16.44
C PRO A 233 24.88 22.41 14.97
N VAL A 234 25.40 23.61 14.69
CA VAL A 234 25.45 24.17 13.33
C VAL A 234 26.49 23.45 12.48
N ILE A 235 26.09 22.96 11.28
CA ILE A 235 26.99 22.40 10.27
C ILE A 235 27.19 23.39 9.11
N ILE A 236 26.13 24.11 8.74
CA ILE A 236 26.11 25.09 7.62
C ILE A 236 25.67 26.43 8.16
N GLY A 237 26.39 27.48 7.79
CA GLY A 237 26.06 28.85 8.16
C GLY A 237 24.68 29.28 7.58
N LYS A 238 23.91 30.06 8.35
CA LYS A 238 22.59 30.54 7.95
C LYS A 238 22.61 31.28 6.60
N GLN A 239 23.60 32.14 6.40
CA GLN A 239 23.77 32.92 5.15
C GLN A 239 24.02 32.00 3.95
N GLU A 240 24.83 30.98 4.13
CA GLU A 240 25.13 29.98 3.10
C GLU A 240 23.89 29.18 2.73
N TRP A 241 23.13 28.72 3.73
CA TRP A 241 21.85 28.01 3.54
C TRP A 241 20.87 28.90 2.78
N GLU A 242 20.66 30.14 3.18
CA GLU A 242 19.75 31.07 2.51
C GLU A 242 20.16 31.35 1.04
N ARG A 243 21.47 31.43 0.76
CA ARG A 243 21.98 31.55 -0.61
C ARG A 243 21.58 30.32 -1.46
N VAL A 244 21.73 29.11 -0.89
CA VAL A 244 21.33 27.88 -1.55
C VAL A 244 19.81 27.84 -1.78
N GLN A 245 18.99 28.30 -0.80
CA GLN A 245 17.54 28.36 -0.99
C GLN A 245 17.11 29.30 -2.12
N ARG A 246 17.79 30.45 -2.24
CA ARG A 246 17.55 31.41 -3.36
C ARG A 246 17.87 30.76 -4.71
N LEU A 247 18.99 30.06 -4.83
CA LEU A 247 19.39 29.36 -6.05
C LEU A 247 18.39 28.22 -6.40
N LEU A 248 17.94 27.45 -5.41
CA LEU A 248 16.93 26.41 -5.61
C LEU A 248 15.60 26.97 -6.12
N LYS A 249 15.15 28.13 -5.61
CA LYS A 249 13.93 28.80 -6.08
C LYS A 249 14.08 29.31 -7.51
N GLN A 250 15.22 29.91 -7.86
CA GLN A 250 15.50 30.40 -9.22
C GLN A 250 15.53 29.25 -10.25
N GLN A 251 16.03 28.08 -9.87
CA GLN A 251 16.10 26.91 -10.74
C GLN A 251 14.80 26.08 -10.76
N ALA A 252 13.83 26.39 -9.90
CA ALA A 252 12.54 25.73 -9.88
C ALA A 252 11.78 26.01 -11.18
N ARG A 253 11.65 25.02 -12.06
CA ARG A 253 10.76 25.12 -13.21
C ARG A 253 9.33 25.19 -12.70
N PRO A 254 8.47 26.07 -13.26
CA PRO A 254 7.05 26.03 -12.94
C PRO A 254 6.51 24.62 -13.20
N ALA A 255 5.67 24.13 -12.29
CA ALA A 255 4.98 22.88 -12.51
C ALA A 255 4.09 23.05 -13.73
N ASN A 256 4.48 22.47 -14.87
CA ASN A 256 3.62 22.46 -16.06
C ASN A 256 2.35 21.67 -15.75
N GLY A 257 1.28 22.39 -15.44
CA GLY A 257 -0.01 21.86 -15.01
C GLY A 257 -0.79 21.06 -16.06
N ASN A 258 -0.29 20.90 -17.28
CA ASN A 258 -0.97 20.15 -18.34
C ASN A 258 0.05 19.49 -19.29
N GLN A 259 0.85 18.56 -18.79
CA GLN A 259 1.48 17.62 -19.71
C GLN A 259 0.41 16.61 -20.14
N ALA A 260 0.11 16.55 -21.44
CA ALA A 260 -0.72 15.50 -22.01
C ALA A 260 -0.22 14.14 -21.50
N LYS A 261 -1.11 13.36 -20.89
CA LYS A 261 -0.74 12.03 -20.42
C LYS A 261 -0.45 11.18 -21.66
N HIS A 262 0.82 10.81 -21.84
CA HIS A 262 1.19 9.87 -22.90
C HIS A 262 0.51 8.53 -22.67
N ARG A 263 0.15 7.86 -23.77
CA ARG A 263 -0.73 6.67 -23.82
C ARG A 263 -0.31 5.57 -22.84
N TYR A 264 0.97 5.25 -22.77
CA TYR A 264 1.52 4.17 -21.92
C TYR A 264 2.21 4.68 -20.65
N ALA A 265 2.01 5.95 -20.29
CA ALA A 265 2.63 6.51 -19.08
C ALA A 265 2.12 5.81 -17.80
N GLY A 266 3.05 5.23 -17.05
CA GLY A 266 2.74 4.52 -15.80
C GLY A 266 2.32 3.05 -15.95
N LEU A 267 2.10 2.57 -17.20
CA LEU A 267 1.70 1.18 -17.47
C LEU A 267 2.90 0.24 -17.66
N LEU A 268 4.02 0.77 -18.16
CA LEU A 268 5.21 -0.04 -18.47
C LEU A 268 6.12 -0.16 -17.25
N THR A 269 6.55 -1.38 -16.95
CA THR A 269 7.49 -1.70 -15.87
C THR A 269 8.74 -2.34 -16.43
N CYS A 270 9.90 -1.93 -15.94
CA CYS A 270 11.17 -2.52 -16.34
C CYS A 270 11.38 -3.87 -15.65
N GLN A 271 11.55 -4.95 -16.41
CA GLN A 271 11.74 -6.29 -15.88
C GLN A 271 13.03 -6.43 -15.06
N GLU A 272 14.07 -5.65 -15.38
CA GLU A 272 15.37 -5.72 -14.70
C GLU A 272 15.39 -4.99 -13.36
N CYS A 273 14.82 -3.77 -13.27
CA CYS A 273 14.92 -2.95 -12.05
C CYS A 273 13.57 -2.63 -11.39
N GLY A 274 12.46 -3.12 -11.90
CA GLY A 274 11.12 -2.89 -11.37
C GLY A 274 10.59 -1.45 -11.47
N ASN A 275 11.37 -0.50 -12.02
CA ASN A 275 10.94 0.89 -12.17
C ASN A 275 10.04 1.06 -13.39
N THR A 276 9.10 2.02 -13.30
CA THR A 276 8.26 2.39 -14.44
C THR A 276 9.06 3.09 -15.54
N PHE A 277 8.54 3.03 -16.76
CA PHE A 277 9.07 3.82 -17.87
C PHE A 277 8.50 5.23 -17.84
N ILE A 278 9.30 6.19 -18.32
CA ILE A 278 8.89 7.59 -18.49
C ILE A 278 8.87 7.95 -19.97
N PRO A 279 7.83 8.66 -20.45
CA PRO A 279 7.80 9.14 -21.82
C PRO A 279 8.80 10.28 -22.03
N MET A 280 9.51 10.24 -23.15
CA MET A 280 10.42 11.30 -23.60
C MET A 280 10.10 11.64 -25.04
N ILE A 281 9.85 12.92 -25.32
CA ILE A 281 9.67 13.42 -26.68
C ILE A 281 11.05 13.74 -27.23
N ARG A 282 11.38 13.13 -28.36
CA ARG A 282 12.60 13.43 -29.12
C ARG A 282 12.22 14.09 -30.43
N CYS A 283 12.79 15.26 -30.66
CA CYS A 283 12.65 16.00 -31.92
C CYS A 283 13.94 15.84 -32.74
N TRP A 284 13.79 15.35 -33.96
CA TRP A 284 14.89 15.24 -34.93
C TRP A 284 14.37 15.62 -36.31
N ASN A 285 15.04 16.55 -36.99
CA ASN A 285 14.67 17.02 -38.33
C ASN A 285 13.18 17.40 -38.48
N GLY A 286 12.63 18.15 -37.50
CA GLY A 286 11.23 18.57 -37.51
C GLY A 286 10.20 17.48 -37.18
N LYS A 287 10.61 16.22 -37.00
CA LYS A 287 9.74 15.11 -36.57
C LYS A 287 9.89 14.86 -35.08
N SER A 288 8.77 14.78 -34.35
CA SER A 288 8.74 14.40 -32.94
C SER A 288 8.35 12.92 -32.80
N ARG A 289 9.09 12.20 -31.98
CA ARG A 289 8.79 10.81 -31.62
C ARG A 289 8.70 10.67 -30.11
N VAL A 290 7.78 9.85 -29.63
CA VAL A 290 7.67 9.49 -28.24
C VAL A 290 8.43 8.18 -28.00
N GLU A 291 9.37 8.23 -27.05
CA GLU A 291 10.18 7.11 -26.63
C GLU A 291 9.96 6.88 -25.13
N TYR A 292 9.68 5.67 -24.72
CA TYR A 292 9.60 5.30 -23.31
C TYR A 292 10.94 4.79 -22.83
N VAL A 293 11.48 5.43 -21.79
CA VAL A 293 12.81 5.12 -21.24
C VAL A 293 12.67 4.64 -19.80
N CYS A 294 13.41 3.59 -19.43
CA CYS A 294 13.43 3.11 -18.05
C CYS A 294 13.81 4.24 -17.09
N ARG A 295 12.94 4.52 -16.09
CA ARG A 295 13.13 5.56 -15.09
C ARG A 295 14.35 5.32 -14.22
N GLY A 296 14.64 4.04 -13.91
CA GLY A 296 15.81 3.65 -13.13
C GLY A 296 17.12 4.04 -13.84
N TYR A 297 17.24 3.66 -15.10
CA TYR A 297 18.38 4.06 -15.96
C TYR A 297 18.46 5.59 -16.12
N HIS A 298 17.34 6.24 -16.45
CA HIS A 298 17.32 7.69 -16.68
C HIS A 298 17.77 8.51 -15.46
N ARG A 299 17.46 8.03 -14.26
CA ARG A 299 17.81 8.72 -13.00
C ARG A 299 19.21 8.41 -12.50
N ASN A 300 19.59 7.15 -12.55
CA ASN A 300 20.76 6.63 -11.84
C ASN A 300 21.85 6.08 -12.77
N GLY A 301 21.62 6.03 -14.10
CA GLY A 301 22.61 5.63 -15.08
C GLY A 301 22.78 4.10 -15.21
N LYS A 302 23.84 3.70 -15.98
CA LYS A 302 24.13 2.32 -16.33
C LYS A 302 24.45 1.41 -15.13
N ALA A 303 24.99 1.97 -14.04
CA ALA A 303 25.30 1.22 -12.83
C ALA A 303 24.04 0.67 -12.13
N TYR A 304 22.89 1.30 -12.37
CA TYR A 304 21.62 0.92 -11.75
C TYR A 304 20.80 -0.03 -12.63
N CYS A 305 20.72 0.23 -13.93
CA CYS A 305 19.93 -0.55 -14.89
C CYS A 305 20.47 -0.37 -16.30
N ALA A 306 20.30 -1.35 -17.17
CA ALA A 306 20.61 -1.21 -18.59
C ALA A 306 19.71 -0.15 -19.26
N SER A 307 20.16 0.37 -20.42
CA SER A 307 19.39 1.38 -21.16
C SER A 307 18.23 0.73 -21.91
N HIS A 308 17.11 0.53 -21.22
CA HIS A 308 15.90 0.03 -21.85
C HIS A 308 15.09 1.19 -22.44
N ARG A 309 14.78 1.10 -23.73
CA ARG A 309 14.02 2.09 -24.49
C ARG A 309 13.09 1.39 -25.46
N ILE A 310 11.88 1.93 -25.59
CA ILE A 310 10.86 1.40 -26.49
C ILE A 310 10.16 2.60 -27.15
N HIS A 311 10.00 2.56 -28.47
CA HIS A 311 9.23 3.55 -29.22
C HIS A 311 7.73 3.30 -29.07
N GLU A 312 6.94 4.37 -29.03
CA GLU A 312 5.47 4.28 -28.89
C GLU A 312 4.83 3.49 -30.03
N GLU A 313 5.35 3.66 -31.27
CA GLU A 313 4.87 2.94 -32.47
C GLU A 313 5.00 1.40 -32.33
N VAL A 314 6.08 0.91 -31.70
CA VAL A 314 6.30 -0.52 -31.45
C VAL A 314 5.29 -1.04 -30.43
N LEU A 315 5.05 -0.27 -29.36
CA LEU A 315 4.06 -0.62 -28.35
C LEU A 315 2.64 -0.65 -28.94
N ASP A 316 2.30 0.33 -29.80
CA ASP A 316 1.01 0.37 -30.48
C ASP A 316 0.81 -0.90 -31.35
N ALA A 317 1.82 -1.31 -32.10
CA ALA A 317 1.76 -2.53 -32.92
C ALA A 317 1.56 -3.80 -32.08
N GLU A 318 2.32 -3.96 -30.99
CA GLU A 318 2.20 -5.11 -30.08
C GLU A 318 0.83 -5.15 -29.38
N VAL A 319 0.34 -4.01 -28.89
CA VAL A 319 -0.98 -3.93 -28.25
C VAL A 319 -2.10 -4.22 -29.25
N GLN A 320 -1.99 -3.75 -30.49
CA GLN A 320 -2.98 -4.04 -31.54
C GLN A 320 -2.99 -5.54 -31.90
N ALA A 321 -1.81 -6.16 -32.08
CA ALA A 321 -1.71 -7.59 -32.34
C ALA A 321 -2.33 -8.43 -31.22
N TYR A 322 -2.02 -8.08 -29.96
CA TYR A 322 -2.62 -8.75 -28.79
C TYR A 322 -4.13 -8.57 -28.72
N ALA A 323 -4.63 -7.34 -28.94
CA ALA A 323 -6.07 -7.07 -28.95
C ALA A 323 -6.80 -7.87 -30.03
N GLN A 324 -6.16 -8.08 -31.20
CA GLN A 324 -6.72 -8.89 -32.26
C GLN A 324 -6.82 -10.37 -31.85
N THR A 325 -5.75 -10.92 -31.24
CA THR A 325 -5.74 -12.30 -30.73
C THR A 325 -6.85 -12.52 -29.69
N VAL A 326 -6.99 -11.59 -28.72
CA VAL A 326 -8.05 -11.64 -27.71
C VAL A 326 -9.44 -11.59 -28.34
N ARG A 327 -9.62 -10.73 -29.36
CA ARG A 327 -10.90 -10.62 -30.09
C ARG A 327 -11.26 -11.92 -30.79
N GLU A 328 -10.30 -12.59 -31.42
CA GLU A 328 -10.49 -13.89 -32.09
C GLU A 328 -10.89 -14.96 -31.08
N GLN A 329 -10.18 -15.06 -29.95
CA GLN A 329 -10.50 -15.98 -28.86
C GLN A 329 -11.90 -15.74 -28.29
N CYS A 330 -12.26 -14.50 -27.96
CA CYS A 330 -13.61 -14.15 -27.48
C CYS A 330 -14.70 -14.51 -28.49
N THR A 331 -14.44 -14.36 -29.80
CA THR A 331 -15.40 -14.72 -30.85
C THR A 331 -15.67 -16.23 -30.90
N GLU A 332 -14.64 -17.05 -30.68
CA GLU A 332 -14.80 -18.50 -30.58
C GLU A 332 -15.56 -18.93 -29.32
N GLU A 333 -15.27 -18.32 -28.18
CA GLU A 333 -15.98 -18.61 -26.92
C GLU A 333 -17.46 -18.21 -27.00
N VAL A 334 -17.78 -17.08 -27.61
CA VAL A 334 -19.18 -16.66 -27.85
C VAL A 334 -19.90 -17.67 -28.75
N LYS A 335 -19.25 -18.21 -29.78
CA LYS A 335 -19.83 -19.28 -30.63
C LYS A 335 -20.10 -20.56 -29.82
N LYS A 336 -19.15 -20.97 -28.97
CA LYS A 336 -19.31 -22.15 -28.07
C LYS A 336 -20.48 -21.92 -27.09
N LEU A 337 -20.58 -20.75 -26.48
CA LEU A 337 -21.69 -20.37 -25.60
C LEU A 337 -23.05 -20.44 -26.33
N ALA A 338 -23.14 -19.93 -27.53
CA ALA A 338 -24.34 -19.98 -28.31
C ALA A 338 -24.78 -21.45 -28.67
N GLN A 339 -23.78 -22.31 -28.92
CA GLN A 339 -24.04 -23.76 -29.11
C GLN A 339 -24.56 -24.42 -27.83
N LEU A 340 -23.94 -24.14 -26.68
CA LEU A 340 -24.37 -24.63 -25.37
C LEU A 340 -25.77 -24.16 -25.02
N GLN A 341 -26.10 -22.91 -25.29
CA GLN A 341 -27.43 -22.36 -25.09
C GLN A 341 -28.49 -23.08 -25.95
N LYS A 342 -28.18 -23.37 -27.22
CA LYS A 342 -29.07 -24.18 -28.06
C LYS A 342 -29.29 -25.58 -27.55
N MET A 343 -28.22 -26.27 -27.10
CA MET A 343 -28.34 -27.59 -26.50
C MET A 343 -29.14 -27.56 -25.20
N TRP A 344 -28.96 -26.52 -24.38
CA TRP A 344 -29.71 -26.33 -23.14
C TRP A 344 -31.20 -26.11 -23.42
N ALA A 345 -31.53 -25.25 -24.40
CA ALA A 345 -32.89 -24.98 -24.79
C ALA A 345 -33.66 -26.25 -25.25
N LEU A 346 -32.94 -27.20 -25.88
CA LEU A 346 -33.53 -28.51 -26.26
C LEU A 346 -33.70 -29.47 -25.05
N ARG A 347 -32.76 -29.46 -24.09
CA ARG A 347 -32.81 -30.35 -22.92
C ARG A 347 -33.72 -29.84 -21.81
N LYS A 348 -33.83 -28.54 -21.64
CA LYS A 348 -34.61 -27.92 -20.56
C LYS A 348 -36.06 -28.43 -20.47
N PRO A 349 -36.85 -28.46 -21.57
CA PRO A 349 -38.23 -28.95 -21.50
C PRO A 349 -38.35 -30.39 -21.02
N ILE A 350 -37.39 -31.26 -21.40
CA ILE A 350 -37.34 -32.65 -20.99
C ILE A 350 -37.08 -32.79 -19.50
N LEU A 351 -36.13 -32.01 -18.99
CA LEU A 351 -35.81 -31.95 -17.57
C LEU A 351 -36.96 -31.39 -16.73
N ASP A 352 -37.59 -30.32 -17.21
CA ASP A 352 -38.76 -29.70 -16.55
C ASP A 352 -39.95 -30.68 -16.48
N ALA A 353 -40.18 -31.43 -17.53
CA ALA A 353 -41.21 -32.49 -17.53
C ALA A 353 -40.89 -33.62 -16.54
N HIS A 354 -39.60 -33.98 -16.46
CA HIS A 354 -39.16 -35.01 -15.50
C HIS A 354 -39.27 -34.54 -14.03
N ILE A 355 -38.85 -33.30 -13.77
CA ILE A 355 -39.01 -32.66 -12.44
C ILE A 355 -40.48 -32.61 -12.05
N LEU A 356 -41.38 -32.22 -12.96
CA LEU A 356 -42.81 -32.17 -12.69
C LEU A 356 -43.37 -33.56 -12.38
N SER A 357 -42.89 -34.61 -13.09
CA SER A 357 -43.30 -36.00 -12.82
C SER A 357 -42.85 -36.50 -11.45
N LEU A 358 -41.63 -36.13 -11.04
CA LEU A 358 -41.10 -36.47 -9.73
C LEU A 358 -41.81 -35.70 -8.60
N GLN A 359 -42.12 -34.42 -8.80
CA GLN A 359 -42.90 -33.64 -7.84
C GLN A 359 -44.31 -34.26 -7.62
N LYS A 360 -44.99 -34.70 -8.69
CA LYS A 360 -46.28 -35.42 -8.57
C LYS A 360 -46.13 -36.72 -7.78
N LYS A 361 -45.06 -37.50 -8.02
CA LYS A 361 -44.83 -38.74 -7.24
C LYS A 361 -44.57 -38.44 -5.77
N ILE A 362 -43.80 -37.39 -5.46
CA ILE A 362 -43.56 -36.98 -4.07
C ILE A 362 -44.89 -36.62 -3.41
N GLN A 363 -45.74 -35.82 -4.05
CA GLN A 363 -47.03 -35.41 -3.53
C GLN A 363 -47.98 -36.63 -3.25
N VAL A 364 -47.97 -37.65 -4.11
CA VAL A 364 -48.71 -38.87 -3.87
C VAL A 364 -48.16 -39.64 -2.68
N LEU A 365 -46.84 -39.80 -2.57
CA LEU A 365 -46.20 -40.46 -1.45
C LEU A 365 -46.41 -39.71 -0.11
N GLU A 366 -46.39 -38.38 -0.11
CA GLU A 366 -46.73 -37.56 1.06
C GLU A 366 -48.17 -37.82 1.52
N GLN A 367 -49.15 -37.92 0.58
CA GLN A 367 -50.53 -38.25 0.91
C GLN A 367 -50.67 -39.68 1.48
N GLU A 368 -49.96 -40.66 0.89
CA GLU A 368 -49.96 -42.04 1.41
C GLU A 368 -49.36 -42.11 2.83
N VAL A 369 -48.29 -41.33 3.10
CA VAL A 369 -47.70 -41.23 4.44
C VAL A 369 -48.66 -40.59 5.43
N ASP A 370 -49.35 -39.53 5.06
CA ASP A 370 -50.33 -38.86 5.90
C ASP A 370 -51.49 -39.79 6.21
N GLU A 371 -52.02 -40.59 5.23
CA GLU A 371 -53.03 -41.57 5.45
C GLU A 371 -52.59 -42.67 6.43
N ILE A 372 -51.37 -43.21 6.28
CA ILE A 372 -50.82 -44.24 7.19
C ILE A 372 -50.60 -43.62 8.61
N VAL A 373 -50.19 -42.37 8.73
CA VAL A 373 -50.06 -41.70 10.04
C VAL A 373 -51.42 -41.53 10.71
N ILE A 374 -52.46 -41.16 9.93
CA ILE A 374 -53.83 -41.00 10.43
C ILE A 374 -54.37 -42.35 10.88
N GLU A 375 -54.24 -43.43 10.07
CA GLU A 375 -54.65 -44.79 10.46
C GLU A 375 -53.96 -45.24 11.76
N LYS A 376 -52.64 -45.01 11.91
CA LYS A 376 -51.92 -45.39 13.13
C LYS A 376 -52.33 -44.59 14.36
N VAL A 377 -52.64 -43.32 14.20
CA VAL A 377 -53.12 -42.46 15.31
C VAL A 377 -54.52 -42.91 15.76
N PHE A 378 -55.40 -43.29 14.82
CA PHE A 378 -56.74 -43.77 15.17
C PHE A 378 -56.76 -45.21 15.67
N ALA A 379 -55.86 -46.11 15.21
CA ALA A 379 -55.75 -47.49 15.69
C ALA A 379 -55.07 -47.62 17.07
N GLY A 380 -54.34 -46.55 17.53
CA GLY A 380 -53.72 -46.54 18.86
C GLY A 380 -54.60 -46.01 20.00
N ASN A 381 -55.88 -45.73 19.74
CA ASN A 381 -56.84 -45.20 20.72
C ASN A 381 -57.96 -46.25 21.05
N HIS A 382 -57.65 -47.50 20.90
CA HIS A 382 -58.52 -48.61 21.43
C HIS A 382 -57.75 -49.50 22.39
#